data_884da8105e3d1f97abd9832842a7aacb
#
_entry.id   884da8105e3d1f97abd9832842a7aacb
#
_cell.length_a   1.000
_cell.length_b   1.000
_cell.length_c   1.000
_cell.angle_alpha   90.00
_cell.angle_beta   90.00
_cell.angle_gamma   90.00
#
_symmetry.space_group_name_H-M   'P 1'
#
loop_
_entity.id
_entity.type
_entity.pdbx_description
1 polymer ?
#
loop_
_entity_poly.entity_id
_entity_poly.type
_entity_poly.pdbx_seq_one_letter_code
_entity_poly.pdbx_strand_id
1 'polypeptide(L)'
;LIHDGKRCYGAIVRDLVTGELMAYVAKATAMATGGAGRIYRVTTNAVICEGIGAALALETGVAGLGNMEAIQFHPTGIFPAGILVTEGCRGDGGLLRDVDGYRFMPDVEPEKKELASRDVVSRRMEERIAQGKGVHSKYGDHLWLDITLLGEHHIKHNLREVYDICHYFLGVDPIKEWIPVRPAQHYTMGGIRTDYRGESRQLKGLFAAGECACWDMHGFNRLGGNSVAETVVAGMIVGEFIADFCEKPENEIDLPTSIVYDFARKVQDE
;
A
#
# COMPACT_ATOMS: atom_id res chain seq x y z
N LEU A 1 5.29 -1.41 -20.97
CA LEU A 1 6.49 -2.27 -21.03
C LEU A 1 6.77 -2.71 -22.46
N ILE A 2 8.05 -2.85 -22.84
CA ILE A 2 8.48 -3.40 -24.13
C ILE A 2 8.73 -4.88 -23.96
N HIS A 3 8.06 -5.76 -24.74
CA HIS A 3 8.21 -7.21 -24.62
C HIS A 3 7.85 -7.94 -25.92
N ASP A 4 8.29 -9.19 -26.05
CA ASP A 4 7.96 -10.09 -27.16
C ASP A 4 6.99 -11.22 -26.77
N GLY A 5 6.37 -11.11 -25.60
CA GLY A 5 5.51 -12.13 -25.00
C GLY A 5 6.27 -13.21 -24.22
N LYS A 6 7.61 -13.21 -24.24
CA LYS A 6 8.45 -14.14 -23.48
C LYS A 6 9.41 -13.41 -22.56
N ARG A 7 9.90 -12.25 -22.99
CA ARG A 7 10.88 -11.45 -22.24
C ARG A 7 10.51 -9.97 -22.28
N CYS A 8 10.74 -9.29 -21.16
CA CYS A 8 10.71 -7.84 -21.03
C CYS A 8 12.06 -7.26 -21.41
N TYR A 9 12.05 -6.20 -22.21
CA TYR A 9 13.23 -5.52 -22.72
C TYR A 9 13.30 -4.05 -22.32
N GLY A 10 12.46 -3.60 -21.40
CA GLY A 10 12.43 -2.21 -20.97
C GLY A 10 11.04 -1.58 -21.01
N ALA A 11 11.01 -0.27 -21.20
CA ALA A 11 9.77 0.50 -21.21
C ALA A 11 9.82 1.69 -22.15
N ILE A 12 8.67 2.10 -22.66
CA ILE A 12 8.45 3.43 -23.24
C ILE A 12 8.07 4.37 -22.10
N VAL A 13 8.72 5.50 -22.02
CA VAL A 13 8.56 6.52 -20.99
C VAL A 13 8.20 7.85 -21.65
N ARG A 14 7.24 8.56 -21.09
CA ARG A 14 6.92 9.93 -21.49
C ARG A 14 7.58 10.93 -20.55
N ASP A 15 8.39 11.82 -21.06
CA ASP A 15 8.84 12.98 -20.30
C ASP A 15 7.66 13.92 -20.04
N LEU A 16 7.37 14.20 -18.77
CA LEU A 16 6.22 15.01 -18.41
C LEU A 16 6.44 16.52 -18.62
N VAL A 17 7.68 16.96 -18.84
CA VAL A 17 8.01 18.37 -19.11
C VAL A 17 7.94 18.65 -20.61
N THR A 18 8.55 17.78 -21.43
CA THR A 18 8.63 17.98 -22.87
C THR A 18 7.50 17.30 -23.65
N GLY A 19 6.89 16.27 -23.08
CA GLY A 19 5.91 15.40 -23.75
C GLY A 19 6.54 14.34 -24.65
N GLU A 20 7.87 14.31 -24.77
CA GLU A 20 8.59 13.37 -25.65
C GLU A 20 8.51 11.94 -25.14
N LEU A 21 8.41 11.00 -26.08
CA LEU A 21 8.48 9.56 -25.80
C LEU A 21 9.91 9.07 -25.96
N MET A 22 10.39 8.34 -24.97
CA MET A 22 11.72 7.74 -24.92
C MET A 22 11.61 6.23 -24.69
N ALA A 23 12.40 5.45 -25.44
CA ALA A 23 12.52 4.02 -25.21
C ALA A 23 13.76 3.73 -24.36
N TYR A 24 13.55 3.13 -23.21
CA TYR A 24 14.62 2.59 -22.37
C TYR A 24 14.68 1.09 -22.58
N VAL A 25 15.67 0.63 -23.35
CA VAL A 25 15.90 -0.79 -23.60
C VAL A 25 16.95 -1.31 -22.63
N ALA A 26 16.62 -2.39 -21.90
CA ALA A 26 17.45 -2.93 -20.84
C ALA A 26 17.37 -4.46 -20.78
N LYS A 27 18.46 -5.10 -20.30
CA LYS A 27 18.51 -6.55 -20.07
C LYS A 27 17.49 -7.01 -19.05
N ALA A 28 17.25 -6.19 -18.00
CA ALA A 28 16.27 -6.43 -16.95
C ALA A 28 15.49 -5.14 -16.64
N THR A 29 14.24 -5.27 -16.27
CA THR A 29 13.35 -4.18 -15.88
C THR A 29 12.81 -4.44 -14.49
N ALA A 30 13.08 -3.56 -13.55
CA ALA A 30 12.60 -3.67 -12.17
C ALA A 30 11.37 -2.77 -11.94
N MET A 31 10.30 -3.34 -11.41
CA MET A 31 9.10 -2.64 -10.98
C MET A 31 9.18 -2.39 -9.47
N ALA A 32 9.18 -1.11 -9.07
CA ALA A 32 9.15 -0.66 -7.68
C ALA A 32 8.09 0.43 -7.49
N THR A 33 6.90 0.20 -8.04
CA THR A 33 5.86 1.20 -8.27
C THR A 33 4.90 1.38 -7.10
N GLY A 34 5.12 0.67 -5.99
CA GLY A 34 4.25 0.72 -4.82
C GLY A 34 2.90 0.04 -5.06
N GLY A 35 1.96 0.28 -4.14
CA GLY A 35 0.66 -0.37 -4.12
C GLY A 35 -0.43 0.32 -4.93
N ALA A 36 -1.67 -0.12 -4.71
CA ALA A 36 -2.87 0.31 -5.44
C ALA A 36 -3.93 0.93 -4.51
N GLY A 37 -3.53 1.48 -3.37
CA GLY A 37 -4.50 1.92 -2.35
C GLY A 37 -5.38 3.06 -2.78
N ARG A 38 -4.96 3.88 -3.75
CA ARG A 38 -5.72 5.04 -4.19
C ARG A 38 -6.96 4.72 -5.03
N ILE A 39 -7.15 3.47 -5.43
CA ILE A 39 -8.43 3.01 -6.03
C ILE A 39 -9.57 2.98 -4.99
N TYR A 40 -9.25 3.04 -3.69
CA TYR A 40 -10.23 3.10 -2.61
C TYR A 40 -10.55 4.54 -2.25
N ARG A 41 -11.82 4.79 -1.91
CA ARG A 41 -12.31 6.12 -1.53
C ARG A 41 -11.62 6.67 -0.28
N VAL A 42 -11.40 5.80 0.72
CA VAL A 42 -10.72 6.14 1.97
C VAL A 42 -9.46 5.28 2.07
N THR A 43 -8.32 5.92 2.01
CA THR A 43 -7.01 5.27 2.00
C THR A 43 -5.97 6.11 2.71
N THR A 44 -4.99 5.46 3.31
CA THR A 44 -3.81 6.11 3.88
C THR A 44 -2.72 6.39 2.84
N ASN A 45 -2.90 5.88 1.62
CA ASN A 45 -1.90 5.97 0.56
C ASN A 45 -1.89 7.34 -0.14
N ALA A 46 -0.73 7.74 -0.62
CA ALA A 46 -0.55 8.91 -1.46
C ALA A 46 -1.35 8.81 -2.77
N VAL A 47 -1.64 9.96 -3.38
CA VAL A 47 -2.42 10.04 -4.64
C VAL A 47 -1.79 9.23 -5.77
N ILE A 48 -0.46 9.12 -5.79
CA ILE A 48 0.28 8.38 -6.82
C ILE A 48 0.18 6.85 -6.70
N CYS A 49 -0.37 6.32 -5.60
CA CYS A 49 -0.51 4.86 -5.40
C CYS A 49 -1.76 4.31 -6.10
N GLU A 50 -1.83 4.48 -7.41
CA GLU A 50 -2.98 4.15 -8.26
C GLU A 50 -2.94 2.72 -8.81
N GLY A 51 -1.86 1.97 -8.56
CA GLY A 51 -1.70 0.60 -9.07
C GLY A 51 -1.24 0.51 -10.52
N ILE A 52 -0.71 1.61 -11.07
CA ILE A 52 -0.25 1.67 -12.47
C ILE A 52 0.77 0.58 -12.79
N GLY A 53 1.71 0.29 -11.87
CA GLY A 53 2.71 -0.75 -12.11
C GLY A 53 2.11 -2.15 -12.26
N ALA A 54 1.11 -2.50 -11.46
CA ALA A 54 0.38 -3.75 -11.61
C ALA A 54 -0.42 -3.77 -12.92
N ALA A 55 -1.05 -2.66 -13.30
CA ALA A 55 -1.77 -2.52 -14.56
C ALA A 55 -0.81 -2.72 -15.77
N LEU A 56 0.34 -2.04 -15.78
CA LEU A 56 1.34 -2.19 -16.84
C LEU A 56 1.86 -3.64 -17.00
N ALA A 57 2.00 -4.36 -15.88
CA ALA A 57 2.35 -5.77 -15.95
C ALA A 57 1.20 -6.61 -16.54
N LEU A 58 -0.05 -6.37 -16.11
CA LEU A 58 -1.23 -7.07 -16.62
C LEU A 58 -1.46 -6.82 -18.12
N GLU A 59 -1.26 -5.59 -18.59
CA GLU A 59 -1.39 -5.18 -19.99
C GLU A 59 -0.43 -5.92 -20.94
N THR A 60 0.65 -6.49 -20.44
CA THR A 60 1.52 -7.36 -21.25
C THR A 60 0.77 -8.60 -21.76
N GLY A 61 -0.35 -8.97 -21.13
CA GLY A 61 -1.10 -10.20 -21.42
C GLY A 61 -0.36 -11.49 -21.00
N VAL A 62 0.83 -11.35 -20.38
CA VAL A 62 1.72 -12.47 -20.02
C VAL A 62 2.08 -12.44 -18.54
N ALA A 63 2.52 -11.30 -18.01
CA ALA A 63 2.88 -11.18 -16.61
C ALA A 63 1.63 -11.31 -15.73
N GLY A 64 1.64 -12.28 -14.81
CA GLY A 64 0.54 -12.54 -13.90
C GLY A 64 0.57 -11.67 -12.67
N LEU A 65 -0.61 -11.32 -12.18
CA LEU A 65 -0.80 -10.74 -10.85
C LEU A 65 -1.22 -11.84 -9.86
N GLY A 66 -0.90 -11.66 -8.59
CA GLY A 66 -1.29 -12.57 -7.52
C GLY A 66 -1.92 -11.83 -6.36
N ASN A 67 -2.87 -12.48 -5.68
CA ASN A 67 -3.48 -12.05 -4.43
C ASN A 67 -4.03 -10.60 -4.44
N MET A 68 -4.56 -10.14 -5.57
CA MET A 68 -5.06 -8.76 -5.71
C MET A 68 -6.25 -8.45 -4.77
N GLU A 69 -6.94 -9.47 -4.29
CA GLU A 69 -8.00 -9.38 -3.27
C GLU A 69 -7.45 -9.24 -1.84
N ALA A 70 -6.15 -9.49 -1.63
CA ALA A 70 -5.51 -9.40 -0.32
C ALA A 70 -5.17 -7.94 0.00
N ILE A 71 -6.16 -7.22 0.51
CA ILE A 71 -6.07 -5.80 0.86
C ILE A 71 -6.15 -5.64 2.37
N GLN A 72 -5.17 -4.94 2.96
CA GLN A 72 -5.18 -4.60 4.37
C GLN A 72 -5.84 -3.24 4.61
N PHE A 73 -6.79 -3.21 5.53
CA PHE A 73 -7.34 -1.99 6.10
C PHE A 73 -6.64 -1.68 7.42
N HIS A 74 -6.26 -0.42 7.63
CA HIS A 74 -5.78 0.05 8.92
C HIS A 74 -6.95 0.58 9.73
N PRO A 75 -7.12 0.16 11.00
CA PRO A 75 -8.29 0.54 11.82
C PRO A 75 -8.43 2.04 12.00
N THR A 76 -7.32 2.73 12.19
CA THR A 76 -7.27 4.14 12.61
C THR A 76 -6.81 5.07 11.49
N GLY A 77 -7.56 5.10 10.39
CA GLY A 77 -7.50 6.21 9.43
C GLY A 77 -8.32 7.39 9.95
N ILE A 78 -7.74 8.60 9.95
CA ILE A 78 -8.46 9.83 10.32
C ILE A 78 -9.63 10.03 9.36
N PHE A 79 -10.83 10.15 9.91
CA PHE A 79 -12.01 10.36 9.10
C PHE A 79 -12.28 11.86 8.92
N PRO A 80 -12.65 12.33 7.69
CA PRO A 80 -12.84 11.56 6.46
C PRO A 80 -11.59 11.44 5.57
N ALA A 81 -10.47 12.04 5.95
CA ALA A 81 -9.29 12.22 5.09
C ALA A 81 -8.52 10.92 4.79
N GLY A 82 -8.63 9.91 5.65
CA GLY A 82 -7.88 8.65 5.53
C GLY A 82 -6.44 8.71 6.04
N ILE A 83 -5.97 9.86 6.55
CA ILE A 83 -4.59 10.00 7.05
C ILE A 83 -4.35 9.00 8.19
N LEU A 84 -3.21 8.33 8.15
CA LEU A 84 -2.87 7.30 9.12
C LEU A 84 -2.66 7.88 10.53
N VAL A 85 -3.37 7.32 11.53
CA VAL A 85 -2.95 7.40 12.93
C VAL A 85 -2.25 6.10 13.29
N THR A 86 -0.99 6.22 13.72
CA THR A 86 -0.14 5.07 14.01
C THR A 86 -0.78 4.07 14.98
N GLU A 87 -0.49 2.79 14.80
CA GLU A 87 -0.86 1.72 15.73
C GLU A 87 -0.32 1.95 17.14
N GLY A 88 0.78 2.70 17.27
CA GLY A 88 1.38 3.10 18.54
C GLY A 88 0.37 3.74 19.50
N CYS A 89 -0.59 4.53 19.01
CA CYS A 89 -1.64 5.11 19.85
C CYS A 89 -2.43 4.05 20.63
N ARG A 90 -2.77 2.93 19.97
CA ARG A 90 -3.46 1.80 20.63
C ARG A 90 -2.49 0.98 21.48
N GLY A 91 -1.24 0.87 21.02
CA GLY A 91 -0.15 0.22 21.76
C GLY A 91 0.13 0.89 23.11
N ASP A 92 0.08 2.22 23.14
CA ASP A 92 0.30 3.02 24.34
C ASP A 92 -0.94 3.07 25.27
N GLY A 93 -2.06 2.50 24.84
CA GLY A 93 -3.27 2.39 25.65
C GLY A 93 -4.47 3.20 25.16
N GLY A 94 -4.41 3.76 23.95
CA GLY A 94 -5.56 4.42 23.31
C GLY A 94 -6.73 3.47 23.09
N LEU A 95 -7.96 3.96 23.26
CA LEU A 95 -9.21 3.18 23.27
C LEU A 95 -10.08 3.51 22.05
N LEU A 96 -10.74 2.49 21.51
CA LEU A 96 -11.78 2.66 20.49
C LEU A 96 -13.16 2.79 21.15
N ARG A 97 -13.87 3.87 20.80
CA ARG A 97 -15.20 4.17 21.35
C ARG A 97 -16.24 4.39 20.26
N ASP A 98 -17.47 4.04 20.55
CA ASP A 98 -18.61 4.28 19.68
C ASP A 98 -19.29 5.65 19.95
N VAL A 99 -20.47 5.87 19.34
CA VAL A 99 -21.24 7.10 19.47
C VAL A 99 -21.66 7.41 20.92
N ASP A 100 -21.86 6.38 21.73
CA ASP A 100 -22.23 6.50 23.15
C ASP A 100 -21.01 6.68 24.07
N GLY A 101 -19.80 6.74 23.50
CA GLY A 101 -18.53 6.75 24.23
C GLY A 101 -18.13 5.40 24.80
N TYR A 102 -18.85 4.33 24.44
CA TYR A 102 -18.63 3.00 24.97
C TYR A 102 -17.41 2.34 24.32
N ARG A 103 -16.53 1.74 25.15
CA ARG A 103 -15.39 0.94 24.71
C ARG A 103 -15.85 -0.47 24.35
N PHE A 104 -16.05 -0.76 23.08
CA PHE A 104 -16.65 -2.00 22.59
C PHE A 104 -15.67 -3.16 22.34
N MET A 105 -14.37 -2.87 22.15
CA MET A 105 -13.40 -3.91 21.81
C MET A 105 -13.28 -5.05 22.83
N PRO A 106 -13.33 -4.81 24.14
CA PRO A 106 -13.29 -5.90 25.13
C PRO A 106 -14.39 -6.94 25.00
N ASP A 107 -15.57 -6.57 24.49
CA ASP A 107 -16.70 -7.48 24.35
C ASP A 107 -16.54 -8.46 23.19
N VAL A 108 -15.86 -8.01 22.12
CA VAL A 108 -15.73 -8.74 20.86
C VAL A 108 -14.35 -9.37 20.69
N GLU A 109 -13.35 -8.86 21.39
CA GLU A 109 -11.97 -9.34 21.39
C GLU A 109 -11.38 -9.26 22.81
N PRO A 110 -11.82 -10.11 23.74
CA PRO A 110 -11.52 -9.95 25.16
C PRO A 110 -10.04 -10.10 25.52
N GLU A 111 -9.28 -10.89 24.76
CA GLU A 111 -7.86 -11.12 25.04
C GLU A 111 -6.98 -9.96 24.58
N LYS A 112 -7.05 -9.60 23.29
CA LYS A 112 -6.17 -8.60 22.66
C LYS A 112 -6.76 -7.21 22.57
N LYS A 113 -8.07 -7.10 22.66
CA LYS A 113 -8.80 -5.82 22.63
C LYS A 113 -8.39 -4.97 21.42
N GLU A 114 -8.01 -3.71 21.65
CA GLU A 114 -7.52 -2.80 20.61
C GLU A 114 -6.20 -3.24 19.94
N LEU A 115 -5.49 -4.22 20.49
CA LEU A 115 -4.25 -4.78 19.97
C LEU A 115 -4.46 -6.10 19.20
N ALA A 116 -5.69 -6.47 18.91
CA ALA A 116 -5.96 -7.52 17.93
C ALA A 116 -5.41 -7.13 16.55
N SER A 117 -5.25 -8.10 15.65
CA SER A 117 -4.73 -7.84 14.31
C SER A 117 -5.58 -6.81 13.56
N ARG A 118 -4.98 -6.07 12.64
CA ARG A 118 -5.62 -4.94 11.93
C ARG A 118 -6.91 -5.32 11.23
N ASP A 119 -6.95 -6.51 10.60
CA ASP A 119 -8.13 -7.04 9.93
C ASP A 119 -9.28 -7.30 10.93
N VAL A 120 -8.96 -7.86 12.10
CA VAL A 120 -9.94 -8.11 13.17
C VAL A 120 -10.48 -6.78 13.68
N VAL A 121 -9.62 -5.86 14.11
CA VAL A 121 -10.06 -4.55 14.64
C VAL A 121 -10.90 -3.80 13.61
N SER A 122 -10.45 -3.74 12.34
CA SER A 122 -11.18 -3.07 11.26
C SER A 122 -12.57 -3.66 11.06
N ARG A 123 -12.68 -4.99 11.06
CA ARG A 123 -13.97 -5.70 10.92
C ARG A 123 -14.91 -5.40 12.09
N ARG A 124 -14.39 -5.44 13.33
CA ARG A 124 -15.20 -5.11 14.52
C ARG A 124 -15.67 -3.66 14.52
N MET A 125 -14.86 -2.74 14.03
CA MET A 125 -15.25 -1.34 13.85
C MET A 125 -16.39 -1.19 12.84
N GLU A 126 -16.30 -1.82 11.67
CA GLU A 126 -17.36 -1.78 10.65
C GLU A 126 -18.65 -2.47 11.14
N GLU A 127 -18.54 -3.60 11.84
CA GLU A 127 -19.70 -4.25 12.49
C GLU A 127 -20.36 -3.31 13.51
N ARG A 128 -19.58 -2.57 14.29
CA ARG A 128 -20.12 -1.60 15.26
C ARG A 128 -20.85 -0.45 14.58
N ILE A 129 -20.30 0.07 13.48
CA ILE A 129 -20.95 1.08 12.65
C ILE A 129 -22.26 0.54 12.05
N ALA A 130 -22.24 -0.69 11.50
CA ALA A 130 -23.41 -1.32 10.91
C ALA A 130 -24.56 -1.58 11.92
N GLN A 131 -24.22 -1.71 13.19
CA GLN A 131 -25.18 -1.79 14.30
C GLN A 131 -25.84 -0.43 14.67
N GLY A 132 -25.53 0.64 13.92
CA GLY A 132 -26.02 1.98 14.20
C GLY A 132 -25.33 2.67 15.37
N LYS A 133 -24.13 2.18 15.74
CA LYS A 133 -23.30 2.75 16.82
C LYS A 133 -22.16 3.63 16.31
N GLY A 134 -22.16 3.95 15.03
CA GLY A 134 -21.27 4.96 14.44
C GLY A 134 -21.74 6.40 14.75
N VAL A 135 -20.78 7.30 14.78
CA VAL A 135 -21.03 8.75 14.85
C VAL A 135 -21.37 9.25 13.46
N HIS A 136 -22.59 9.74 13.26
CA HIS A 136 -23.05 10.18 11.95
C HIS A 136 -22.46 11.54 11.55
N SER A 137 -22.00 11.65 10.30
CA SER A 137 -21.59 12.91 9.71
C SER A 137 -21.98 13.00 8.23
N LYS A 138 -21.87 14.20 7.64
CA LYS A 138 -22.13 14.42 6.21
C LYS A 138 -21.22 13.63 5.27
N TYR A 139 -20.12 13.09 5.77
CA TYR A 139 -19.17 12.28 5.01
C TYR A 139 -19.34 10.77 5.21
N GLY A 140 -20.24 10.37 6.11
CA GLY A 140 -20.52 8.99 6.53
C GLY A 140 -20.28 8.80 8.02
N ASP A 141 -20.35 7.56 8.48
CA ASP A 141 -20.20 7.21 9.88
C ASP A 141 -18.76 6.89 10.25
N HIS A 142 -18.38 7.20 11.49
CA HIS A 142 -17.04 6.96 12.03
C HIS A 142 -17.13 6.54 13.50
N LEU A 143 -16.02 6.18 14.10
CA LEU A 143 -15.85 5.90 15.52
C LEU A 143 -14.81 6.85 16.12
N TRP A 144 -14.57 6.75 17.40
CA TRP A 144 -13.61 7.57 18.11
C TRP A 144 -12.37 6.76 18.52
N LEU A 145 -11.20 7.37 18.36
CA LEU A 145 -9.96 6.95 19.03
C LEU A 145 -9.70 7.92 20.18
N ASP A 146 -9.78 7.41 21.41
CA ASP A 146 -9.53 8.17 22.63
C ASP A 146 -8.09 7.92 23.10
N ILE A 147 -7.23 8.94 22.98
CA ILE A 147 -5.88 8.96 23.53
C ILE A 147 -5.72 9.98 24.67
N THR A 148 -6.81 10.68 25.05
CA THR A 148 -6.78 11.70 26.12
C THR A 148 -6.29 11.17 27.44
N LEU A 149 -6.55 9.88 27.70
CA LEU A 149 -6.13 9.19 28.92
C LEU A 149 -4.61 9.00 29.04
N LEU A 150 -3.83 9.16 27.94
CA LEU A 150 -2.39 9.04 27.96
C LEU A 150 -1.69 10.29 28.54
N GLY A 151 -2.42 11.40 28.59
CA GLY A 151 -1.94 12.66 29.15
C GLY A 151 -1.09 13.49 28.19
N GLU A 152 -1.05 14.78 28.42
CA GLU A 152 -0.41 15.77 27.55
C GLU A 152 1.06 15.49 27.29
N HIS A 153 1.82 15.16 28.34
CA HIS A 153 3.26 14.90 28.19
C HIS A 153 3.53 13.74 27.25
N HIS A 154 2.82 12.61 27.42
CA HIS A 154 3.00 11.43 26.56
C HIS A 154 2.63 11.75 25.11
N ILE A 155 1.47 12.40 24.88
CA ILE A 155 1.00 12.74 23.54
C ILE A 155 1.99 13.65 22.81
N LYS A 156 2.49 14.70 23.47
CA LYS A 156 3.42 15.65 22.84
C LYS A 156 4.84 15.10 22.60
N HIS A 157 5.27 14.10 23.36
CA HIS A 157 6.64 13.57 23.23
C HIS A 157 6.68 12.26 22.44
N ASN A 158 5.81 11.30 22.76
CA ASN A 158 5.82 9.97 22.14
C ASN A 158 4.93 9.88 20.89
N LEU A 159 3.86 10.67 20.83
CA LEU A 159 2.89 10.70 19.74
C LEU A 159 2.84 12.07 19.05
N ARG A 160 3.97 12.77 19.00
CA ARG A 160 4.07 14.13 18.47
C ARG A 160 3.51 14.25 17.05
N GLU A 161 3.83 13.30 16.19
CA GLU A 161 3.32 13.27 14.80
C GLU A 161 1.80 13.20 14.77
N VAL A 162 1.18 12.40 15.65
CA VAL A 162 -0.28 12.29 15.77
C VAL A 162 -0.87 13.60 16.27
N TYR A 163 -0.23 14.24 17.25
CA TYR A 163 -0.64 15.54 17.74
C TYR A 163 -0.64 16.58 16.61
N ASP A 164 0.46 16.66 15.87
CA ASP A 164 0.62 17.62 14.76
C ASP A 164 -0.43 17.36 13.65
N ILE A 165 -0.64 16.09 13.25
CA ILE A 165 -1.65 15.72 12.26
C ILE A 165 -3.06 16.12 12.71
N CYS A 166 -3.44 15.79 13.94
CA CYS A 166 -4.77 16.15 14.48
C CYS A 166 -4.96 17.66 14.53
N HIS A 167 -3.96 18.37 15.00
CA HIS A 167 -4.03 19.81 15.17
C HIS A 167 -4.11 20.55 13.82
N TYR A 168 -3.22 20.23 12.87
CA TYR A 168 -3.12 20.96 11.61
C TYR A 168 -4.13 20.52 10.53
N PHE A 169 -4.52 19.24 10.49
CA PHE A 169 -5.41 18.74 9.44
C PHE A 169 -6.87 18.57 9.89
N LEU A 170 -7.13 18.36 11.19
CA LEU A 170 -8.47 18.23 11.72
C LEU A 170 -8.95 19.45 12.51
N GLY A 171 -8.03 20.26 13.05
CA GLY A 171 -8.37 21.27 14.04
C GLY A 171 -8.82 20.67 15.38
N VAL A 172 -8.41 19.43 15.69
CA VAL A 172 -8.73 18.70 16.92
C VAL A 172 -7.53 18.69 17.86
N ASP A 173 -7.73 19.00 19.13
CA ASP A 173 -6.71 18.86 20.17
C ASP A 173 -6.81 17.45 20.80
N PRO A 174 -5.96 16.48 20.39
CA PRO A 174 -6.08 15.11 20.84
C PRO A 174 -5.73 14.91 22.33
N ILE A 175 -5.30 15.96 23.02
CA ILE A 175 -5.11 15.97 24.47
C ILE A 175 -6.46 16.08 25.18
N LYS A 176 -7.47 16.71 24.55
CA LYS A 176 -8.77 17.03 25.15
C LYS A 176 -9.94 16.40 24.43
N GLU A 177 -9.77 16.04 23.16
CA GLU A 177 -10.84 15.59 22.27
C GLU A 177 -10.48 14.26 21.64
N TRP A 178 -11.48 13.46 21.35
CA TRP A 178 -11.30 12.18 20.67
C TRP A 178 -11.09 12.39 19.16
N ILE A 179 -10.27 11.54 18.58
CA ILE A 179 -9.93 11.59 17.15
C ILE A 179 -10.97 10.80 16.35
N PRO A 180 -11.63 11.39 15.33
CA PRO A 180 -12.54 10.64 14.48
C PRO A 180 -11.75 9.67 13.60
N VAL A 181 -12.07 8.37 13.67
CA VAL A 181 -11.36 7.31 12.94
C VAL A 181 -12.32 6.36 12.25
N ARG A 182 -11.88 5.82 11.13
CA ARG A 182 -12.54 4.74 10.42
C ARG A 182 -11.50 3.84 9.74
N PRO A 183 -11.79 2.54 9.54
CA PRO A 183 -10.93 1.69 8.74
C PRO A 183 -10.68 2.30 7.36
N ALA A 184 -9.40 2.43 7.00
CA ALA A 184 -8.94 2.96 5.72
C ALA A 184 -8.07 1.92 5.02
N GLN A 185 -8.19 1.83 3.69
CA GLN A 185 -7.26 1.00 2.94
C GLN A 185 -5.82 1.45 3.22
N HIS A 186 -4.90 0.49 3.44
CA HIS A 186 -3.57 0.81 3.91
C HIS A 186 -2.45 0.12 3.12
N TYR A 187 -2.60 -1.16 2.79
CA TYR A 187 -1.56 -1.94 2.12
C TYR A 187 -2.16 -2.98 1.17
N THR A 188 -1.54 -3.13 0.00
CA THR A 188 -1.88 -4.15 -0.98
C THR A 188 -0.87 -5.29 -0.87
N MET A 189 -1.28 -6.49 -0.42
CA MET A 189 -0.40 -7.66 -0.36
C MET A 189 -0.26 -8.36 -1.71
N GLY A 190 -1.18 -8.10 -2.62
CA GLY A 190 -1.11 -8.52 -4.00
C GLY A 190 -0.18 -7.67 -4.86
N GLY A 191 0.04 -8.10 -6.09
CA GLY A 191 0.90 -7.41 -7.04
C GLY A 191 1.41 -8.34 -8.13
N ILE A 192 2.50 -7.96 -8.78
CA ILE A 192 3.16 -8.75 -9.82
C ILE A 192 3.65 -10.06 -9.21
N ARG A 193 3.19 -11.19 -9.77
CA ARG A 193 3.55 -12.53 -9.28
C ARG A 193 5.01 -12.83 -9.60
N THR A 194 5.84 -12.97 -8.56
CA THR A 194 7.27 -13.24 -8.69
C THR A 194 7.66 -14.62 -8.14
N ASP A 195 8.86 -15.04 -8.45
CA ASP A 195 9.56 -16.12 -7.77
C ASP A 195 10.40 -15.56 -6.59
N TYR A 196 11.19 -16.41 -5.95
CA TYR A 196 12.04 -16.02 -4.81
C TYR A 196 13.17 -15.04 -5.16
N ARG A 197 13.44 -14.83 -6.46
CA ARG A 197 14.44 -13.87 -6.98
C ARG A 197 13.80 -12.52 -7.30
N GLY A 198 12.49 -12.41 -7.18
CA GLY A 198 11.72 -11.26 -7.61
C GLY A 198 11.48 -11.21 -9.13
N GLU A 199 11.83 -12.25 -9.88
CA GLU A 199 11.56 -12.32 -11.30
C GLU A 199 10.12 -12.79 -11.56
N SER A 200 9.42 -12.17 -12.52
CA SER A 200 8.10 -12.61 -12.96
C SER A 200 8.15 -14.06 -13.42
N ARG A 201 7.19 -14.87 -12.99
CA ARG A 201 7.12 -16.29 -13.35
C ARG A 201 6.84 -16.53 -14.84
N GLN A 202 6.24 -15.56 -15.52
CA GLN A 202 5.77 -15.72 -16.90
C GLN A 202 6.54 -14.85 -17.89
N LEU A 203 7.09 -13.72 -17.47
CA LEU A 203 7.77 -12.76 -18.36
C LEU A 203 9.23 -12.58 -17.91
N LYS A 204 10.15 -13.28 -18.57
CA LYS A 204 11.58 -13.26 -18.26
C LYS A 204 12.12 -11.82 -18.29
N GLY A 205 13.04 -11.48 -17.38
CA GLY A 205 13.66 -10.16 -17.31
C GLY A 205 12.78 -9.05 -16.74
N LEU A 206 11.54 -9.34 -16.34
CA LEU A 206 10.71 -8.46 -15.54
C LEU A 206 10.86 -8.84 -14.07
N PHE A 207 11.30 -7.91 -13.25
CA PHE A 207 11.47 -8.07 -11.80
C PHE A 207 10.53 -7.12 -11.05
N ALA A 208 10.16 -7.47 -9.83
CA ALA A 208 9.38 -6.60 -8.96
C ALA A 208 9.81 -6.76 -7.49
N ALA A 209 9.79 -5.65 -6.75
CA ALA A 209 10.12 -5.60 -5.33
C ALA A 209 9.23 -4.60 -4.57
N GLY A 210 9.05 -4.83 -3.27
CA GLY A 210 8.19 -4.01 -2.41
C GLY A 210 6.70 -4.24 -2.70
N GLU A 211 5.87 -3.28 -2.36
CA GLU A 211 4.40 -3.41 -2.37
C GLU A 211 3.78 -3.68 -3.77
N CYS A 212 4.51 -3.45 -4.86
CA CYS A 212 4.02 -3.84 -6.19
C CYS A 212 4.23 -5.33 -6.53
N ALA A 213 4.99 -6.07 -5.71
CA ALA A 213 5.31 -7.48 -5.91
C ALA A 213 4.47 -8.39 -5.01
N CYS A 214 4.05 -9.53 -5.53
CA CYS A 214 3.37 -10.57 -4.76
C CYS A 214 4.35 -11.71 -4.42
N TRP A 215 4.86 -11.68 -3.19
CA TRP A 215 5.77 -12.68 -2.62
C TRP A 215 5.07 -13.79 -1.82
N ASP A 216 3.77 -13.67 -1.59
CA ASP A 216 2.96 -14.52 -0.70
C ASP A 216 3.38 -14.46 0.80
N MET A 217 4.25 -13.55 1.21
CA MET A 217 4.81 -13.55 2.58
C MET A 217 3.89 -12.95 3.64
N HIS A 218 2.97 -12.08 3.26
CA HIS A 218 2.13 -11.37 4.21
C HIS A 218 0.75 -11.99 4.44
N GLY A 219 0.32 -12.94 3.61
CA GLY A 219 -1.03 -13.47 3.63
C GLY A 219 -2.05 -12.36 3.42
N PHE A 220 -3.08 -12.30 4.27
CA PHE A 220 -4.13 -11.26 4.23
C PHE A 220 -3.98 -10.18 5.31
N ASN A 221 -2.90 -10.22 6.10
CA ASN A 221 -2.65 -9.23 7.16
C ASN A 221 -1.15 -9.02 7.39
N ARG A 222 -0.58 -8.01 6.74
CA ARG A 222 0.80 -7.60 6.95
C ARG A 222 0.99 -7.03 8.36
N LEU A 223 1.98 -7.52 9.09
CA LEU A 223 2.34 -7.03 10.42
C LEU A 223 2.96 -5.62 10.36
N GLY A 224 2.80 -4.87 11.45
CA GLY A 224 3.35 -3.52 11.57
C GLY A 224 4.87 -3.49 11.33
N GLY A 225 5.35 -2.48 10.60
CA GLY A 225 6.77 -2.31 10.26
C GLY A 225 7.28 -3.17 9.10
N ASN A 226 6.63 -4.30 8.78
CA ASN A 226 7.14 -5.26 7.79
C ASN A 226 7.10 -4.75 6.34
N SER A 227 6.36 -3.71 6.03
CA SER A 227 6.39 -3.07 4.70
C SER A 227 7.77 -2.47 4.41
N VAL A 228 8.33 -1.72 5.36
CA VAL A 228 9.66 -1.11 5.20
C VAL A 228 10.75 -2.18 5.18
N ALA A 229 10.66 -3.16 6.08
CA ALA A 229 11.60 -4.28 6.11
C ALA A 229 11.60 -5.05 4.78
N GLU A 230 10.41 -5.36 4.25
CA GLU A 230 10.27 -5.98 2.93
C GLU A 230 10.90 -5.14 1.82
N THR A 231 10.58 -3.86 1.75
CA THR A 231 11.08 -2.97 0.70
C THR A 231 12.61 -2.96 0.65
N VAL A 232 13.27 -2.89 1.82
CA VAL A 232 14.73 -2.89 1.90
C VAL A 232 15.30 -4.26 1.54
N VAL A 233 14.82 -5.32 2.17
CA VAL A 233 15.35 -6.69 1.98
C VAL A 233 15.07 -7.19 0.57
N ALA A 234 13.83 -7.01 0.07
CA ALA A 234 13.49 -7.40 -1.30
C ALA A 234 14.29 -6.60 -2.34
N GLY A 235 14.47 -5.29 -2.11
CA GLY A 235 15.30 -4.46 -2.99
C GLY A 235 16.74 -4.96 -3.08
N MET A 236 17.36 -5.36 -1.97
CA MET A 236 18.70 -5.95 -1.94
C MET A 236 18.74 -7.29 -2.69
N ILE A 237 17.83 -8.22 -2.37
CA ILE A 237 17.76 -9.55 -3.01
C ILE A 237 17.56 -9.42 -4.52
N VAL A 238 16.58 -8.63 -4.93
CA VAL A 238 16.26 -8.44 -6.35
C VAL A 238 17.42 -7.76 -7.09
N GLY A 239 18.10 -6.80 -6.45
CA GLY A 239 19.26 -6.14 -7.01
C GLY A 239 20.41 -7.11 -7.33
N GLU A 240 20.72 -8.03 -6.41
CA GLU A 240 21.73 -9.08 -6.63
C GLU A 240 21.34 -10.00 -7.80
N PHE A 241 20.08 -10.48 -7.82
CA PHE A 241 19.63 -11.35 -8.91
C PHE A 241 19.54 -10.63 -10.27
N ILE A 242 19.24 -9.34 -10.31
CA ILE A 242 19.31 -8.54 -11.54
C ILE A 242 20.75 -8.44 -12.04
N ALA A 243 21.73 -8.21 -11.15
CA ALA A 243 23.14 -8.17 -11.51
C ALA A 243 23.58 -9.49 -12.15
N ASP A 244 23.33 -10.61 -11.47
CA ASP A 244 23.60 -11.96 -11.99
C ASP A 244 22.89 -12.23 -13.32
N PHE A 245 21.65 -11.77 -13.48
CA PHE A 245 20.88 -11.92 -14.71
C PHE A 245 21.54 -11.16 -15.87
N CYS A 246 22.00 -9.94 -15.63
CA CYS A 246 22.61 -9.09 -16.64
C CYS A 246 24.01 -9.55 -17.09
N GLU A 247 24.73 -10.31 -16.25
CA GLU A 247 26.04 -10.85 -16.59
C GLU A 247 25.98 -12.07 -17.51
N LYS A 248 24.83 -12.75 -17.58
CA LYS A 248 24.67 -13.97 -18.39
C LYS A 248 24.62 -13.65 -19.89
N PRO A 249 25.46 -14.31 -20.72
CA PRO A 249 25.48 -14.09 -22.16
C PRO A 249 24.14 -14.33 -22.85
N GLU A 250 23.35 -15.31 -22.37
CA GLU A 250 22.01 -15.60 -22.92
C GLU A 250 20.99 -14.48 -22.65
N ASN A 251 21.35 -13.48 -21.85
CA ASN A 251 20.51 -12.34 -21.53
C ASN A 251 20.96 -11.07 -22.25
N GLU A 252 21.88 -11.16 -23.24
CA GLU A 252 22.14 -10.05 -24.14
C GLU A 252 20.88 -9.65 -24.91
N ILE A 253 20.82 -8.38 -25.30
CA ILE A 253 19.64 -7.82 -25.98
C ILE A 253 19.83 -8.03 -27.48
N ASP A 254 18.94 -8.82 -28.06
CA ASP A 254 18.77 -8.95 -29.51
C ASP A 254 17.29 -8.66 -29.83
N LEU A 255 16.94 -7.36 -29.81
CA LEU A 255 15.56 -6.92 -30.01
C LEU A 255 15.43 -6.18 -31.35
N PRO A 256 14.55 -6.65 -32.24
CA PRO A 256 14.24 -5.91 -33.46
C PRO A 256 13.72 -4.51 -33.17
N THR A 257 14.28 -3.49 -33.81
CA THR A 257 13.89 -2.08 -33.61
C THR A 257 12.41 -1.84 -33.90
N SER A 258 11.82 -2.65 -34.81
CA SER A 258 10.38 -2.60 -35.11
C SER A 258 9.49 -2.80 -33.90
N ILE A 259 9.87 -3.69 -32.97
CA ILE A 259 9.10 -3.94 -31.73
C ILE A 259 9.05 -2.66 -30.88
N VAL A 260 10.17 -1.95 -30.76
CA VAL A 260 10.25 -0.69 -30.01
C VAL A 260 9.31 0.35 -30.61
N TYR A 261 9.31 0.49 -31.93
CA TYR A 261 8.42 1.43 -32.63
C TYR A 261 6.93 1.06 -32.50
N ASP A 262 6.60 -0.23 -32.48
CA ASP A 262 5.22 -0.68 -32.31
C ASP A 262 4.69 -0.31 -30.91
N PHE A 263 5.50 -0.46 -29.86
CA PHE A 263 5.13 -0.02 -28.51
C PHE A 263 5.07 1.50 -28.38
N ALA A 264 6.01 2.24 -29.02
CA ALA A 264 5.98 3.70 -29.02
C ALA A 264 4.69 4.24 -29.68
N ARG A 265 4.27 3.64 -30.81
CA ARG A 265 2.98 3.99 -31.47
C ARG A 265 1.79 3.73 -30.56
N LYS A 266 1.72 2.57 -29.88
CA LYS A 266 0.63 2.31 -28.93
C LYS A 266 0.49 3.42 -27.89
N VAL A 267 1.60 3.82 -27.26
CA VAL A 267 1.60 4.88 -26.24
C VAL A 267 1.28 6.26 -26.82
N GLN A 268 1.55 6.49 -28.11
CA GLN A 268 1.23 7.75 -28.77
C GLN A 268 -0.26 7.85 -29.14
N ASP A 269 -0.90 6.71 -29.42
CA ASP A 269 -2.29 6.65 -29.81
C ASP A 269 -3.26 6.67 -28.58
N GLU A 270 -2.73 6.44 -27.36
CA GLU A 270 -3.41 6.59 -26.07
C GLU A 270 -3.35 8.03 -25.55
#